data_bd93f557555002212f75b43aa91a4378
#
_entry.id   bd93f557555002212f75b43aa91a4378
#
_cell.length_a   1.000
_cell.length_b   1.000
_cell.length_c   1.000
_cell.angle_alpha   90.00
_cell.angle_beta   90.00
_cell.angle_gamma   90.00
#
_symmetry.space_group_name_H-M   'P 1'
#
loop_
_entity.id
_entity.type
_entity.pdbx_description
1 polymer ?
#
loop_
_entity_poly.entity_id
_entity_poly.type
_entity_poly.pdbx_seq_one_letter_code
_entity_poly.pdbx_strand_id
1 'polypeptide(L)'
;MTSLFPKSLSLAALVALALAPAAASAQSRGAVRAKEVSVSTDRNDARNVSVEGDADLVGWATKALNAHGAFDVRSGAPLKIRFTKAGTNSVAVTFSGSESWSATANGPGTLGALWAAVDAAIVEAGKKYAVKPLFARTKVAFVREMGANRSEIFMGDLLLPKITPLTGHGSVVLSPQWSPDGRSVYYTSRHKSGANDVFRVNVGGGSSPVATFKGTNTGGAVSPDGSRIALSLSPNRSCDIYVASASGANPRAIVASEDVEISPCWSPDGTRIAYTGGPSGKPGIFLVSATGGATRRVSTGGYASEPAWNPVNTNQIAYTRGDCAGIGVADLSGPSLSVPFDPKGTPIRVEVSNPSWCADGRHLLVTVGAKTKRGMKIALLDTRSGKLTTLSEGLGNCSEPAALVVR
;
A
#
# COMPACT_ATOMS: atom_id res chain seq x y z
N MET A 1 -6.41 -26.96 -26.98
CA MET A 1 -6.17 -26.96 -25.50
C MET A 1 -6.02 -25.53 -25.03
N THR A 2 -7.11 -24.96 -24.59
CA THR A 2 -7.23 -23.55 -24.18
C THR A 2 -6.70 -23.39 -22.75
N SER A 3 -5.72 -22.51 -22.55
CA SER A 3 -5.06 -22.27 -21.28
C SER A 3 -6.02 -21.66 -20.24
N LEU A 4 -6.29 -22.40 -19.19
CA LEU A 4 -7.06 -22.04 -17.99
C LEU A 4 -6.18 -21.29 -16.96
N PHE A 5 -5.59 -20.15 -17.32
CA PHE A 5 -4.94 -19.29 -16.31
C PHE A 5 -5.71 -17.97 -16.17
N PRO A 6 -6.13 -17.60 -14.95
CA PRO A 6 -6.77 -16.32 -14.71
C PRO A 6 -5.78 -15.15 -14.86
N LYS A 7 -6.19 -14.14 -15.63
CA LYS A 7 -5.35 -13.04 -16.13
C LYS A 7 -5.10 -11.90 -15.14
N SER A 8 -5.13 -12.09 -13.84
CA SER A 8 -4.74 -11.08 -12.84
C SER A 8 -4.83 -11.66 -11.42
N LEU A 9 -3.86 -12.46 -11.06
CA LEU A 9 -3.65 -12.84 -9.67
C LEU A 9 -2.43 -12.07 -9.18
N SER A 10 -2.45 -11.58 -7.92
CA SER A 10 -1.25 -11.06 -7.27
C SER A 10 -0.13 -12.10 -7.34
N LEU A 11 1.11 -11.70 -7.21
CA LEU A 11 2.26 -12.61 -7.26
C LEU A 11 2.10 -13.76 -6.25
N ALA A 12 1.49 -13.50 -5.08
CA ALA A 12 1.16 -14.51 -4.07
C ALA A 12 0.18 -15.58 -4.58
N ALA A 13 -0.81 -15.19 -5.39
CA ALA A 13 -1.77 -16.11 -5.98
C ALA A 13 -1.19 -16.93 -7.16
N LEU A 14 -0.27 -16.35 -7.93
CA LEU A 14 0.43 -17.05 -9.03
C LEU A 14 1.39 -18.13 -8.51
N VAL A 15 2.08 -17.90 -7.39
CA VAL A 15 2.98 -18.89 -6.77
C VAL A 15 2.17 -20.01 -6.11
N ALA A 16 1.02 -19.70 -5.50
CA ALA A 16 0.16 -20.72 -4.90
C ALA A 16 -0.49 -21.67 -5.93
N LEU A 17 -0.75 -21.20 -7.15
CA LEU A 17 -1.35 -22.02 -8.22
C LEU A 17 -0.35 -22.98 -8.89
N ALA A 18 0.96 -22.68 -8.84
CA ALA A 18 1.99 -23.50 -9.48
C ALA A 18 2.45 -24.70 -8.64
N LEU A 19 2.00 -24.82 -7.38
CA LEU A 19 2.52 -25.79 -6.40
C LEU A 19 1.46 -26.72 -5.79
N ALA A 20 0.35 -27.02 -6.48
CA ALA A 20 -0.60 -27.99 -5.97
C ALA A 20 -0.07 -29.42 -6.16
N PRO A 21 0.22 -30.16 -5.08
CA PRO A 21 -0.19 -31.53 -4.95
C PRO A 21 -0.64 -31.97 -3.55
N ALA A 22 -1.57 -32.93 -3.55
CA ALA A 22 -1.86 -34.01 -2.61
C ALA A 22 -1.87 -33.75 -1.08
N ALA A 23 -3.02 -34.04 -0.52
CA ALA A 23 -3.36 -34.04 0.91
C ALA A 23 -2.50 -34.98 1.77
N ALA A 24 -2.09 -34.47 2.94
CA ALA A 24 -1.80 -35.27 4.12
C ALA A 24 -2.31 -34.55 5.38
N SER A 25 -3.06 -35.29 6.17
CA SER A 25 -3.71 -34.84 7.41
C SER A 25 -2.72 -34.76 8.57
N ALA A 26 -2.70 -33.61 9.29
CA ALA A 26 -2.13 -33.50 10.62
C ALA A 26 -3.06 -32.71 11.54
N GLN A 27 -3.38 -33.29 12.68
CA GLN A 27 -4.27 -32.76 13.72
C GLN A 27 -3.73 -31.49 14.37
N SER A 28 -4.58 -30.47 14.43
CA SER A 28 -4.30 -29.19 15.11
C SER A 28 -4.56 -29.26 16.61
N ARG A 29 -3.59 -28.91 17.44
CA ARG A 29 -3.77 -28.57 18.84
C ARG A 29 -3.98 -27.06 19.00
N GLY A 30 -5.16 -26.70 19.53
CA GLY A 30 -5.44 -25.52 20.32
C GLY A 30 -4.99 -24.15 19.81
N ALA A 31 -5.70 -23.56 18.82
CA ALA A 31 -5.64 -22.14 18.56
C ALA A 31 -6.66 -21.40 19.43
N VAL A 32 -6.19 -20.49 20.28
CA VAL A 32 -7.04 -19.55 21.01
C VAL A 32 -7.74 -18.66 19.97
N ARG A 33 -9.08 -18.72 19.91
CA ARG A 33 -9.89 -17.82 19.08
C ARG A 33 -9.70 -16.39 19.57
N ALA A 34 -9.01 -15.57 18.80
CA ALA A 34 -9.05 -14.13 18.98
C ALA A 34 -10.49 -13.65 18.75
N LYS A 35 -11.06 -12.93 19.71
CA LYS A 35 -12.35 -12.26 19.56
C LYS A 35 -12.17 -11.18 18.47
N GLU A 36 -12.93 -11.25 17.39
CA GLU A 36 -13.03 -10.16 16.42
C GLU A 36 -13.60 -8.93 17.16
N VAL A 37 -12.78 -7.92 17.30
CA VAL A 37 -13.22 -6.61 17.72
C VAL A 37 -13.64 -5.88 16.45
N SER A 38 -14.94 -5.83 16.17
CA SER A 38 -15.48 -4.93 15.18
C SER A 38 -15.30 -3.50 15.69
N VAL A 39 -14.52 -2.69 15.02
CA VAL A 39 -14.53 -1.26 15.26
C VAL A 39 -15.86 -0.75 14.74
N SER A 40 -16.74 -0.29 15.64
CA SER A 40 -17.92 0.46 15.23
C SER A 40 -17.42 1.77 14.62
N THR A 41 -17.54 1.89 13.31
CA THR A 41 -17.22 3.11 12.59
C THR A 41 -18.40 4.06 12.76
N ASP A 42 -18.34 4.92 13.77
CA ASP A 42 -19.23 6.06 13.83
C ASP A 42 -18.85 7.05 12.74
N ARG A 43 -19.56 6.97 11.60
CA ARG A 43 -19.49 7.97 10.53
C ARG A 43 -19.96 9.36 10.97
N ASN A 44 -20.50 9.48 12.18
CA ASN A 44 -20.93 10.76 12.75
C ASN A 44 -19.78 11.67 13.16
N ASP A 45 -18.53 11.21 13.14
CA ASP A 45 -17.37 12.00 13.53
C ASP A 45 -16.71 12.78 12.39
N ALA A 46 -17.18 12.66 11.15
CA ALA A 46 -16.64 13.44 10.04
C ALA A 46 -17.03 14.92 10.22
N ARG A 47 -16.01 15.80 10.21
CA ARG A 47 -16.20 17.21 10.34
C ARG A 47 -16.77 17.83 9.06
N ASN A 48 -17.94 18.51 9.15
CA ASN A 48 -18.50 19.25 8.04
C ASN A 48 -17.69 20.50 7.77
N VAL A 49 -17.24 20.68 6.52
CA VAL A 49 -16.48 21.85 6.06
C VAL A 49 -17.01 22.32 4.71
N SER A 50 -16.90 23.60 4.40
CA SER A 50 -17.08 24.12 3.05
C SER A 50 -15.75 24.57 2.47
N VAL A 51 -15.54 24.40 1.16
CA VAL A 51 -14.30 24.76 0.47
C VAL A 51 -14.59 25.94 -0.47
N GLU A 52 -13.76 26.97 -0.37
CA GLU A 52 -13.84 28.21 -1.15
C GLU A 52 -12.46 28.58 -1.70
N GLY A 53 -12.38 29.54 -2.60
CA GLY A 53 -11.12 30.12 -3.09
C GLY A 53 -10.98 30.10 -4.60
N ASP A 54 -9.73 30.00 -5.09
CA ASP A 54 -9.44 30.03 -6.51
C ASP A 54 -9.98 28.77 -7.21
N ALA A 55 -10.66 28.97 -8.35
CA ALA A 55 -11.43 27.91 -9.01
C ALA A 55 -10.62 26.64 -9.35
N ASP A 56 -9.37 26.80 -9.73
CA ASP A 56 -8.46 25.69 -10.05
C ASP A 56 -7.93 24.95 -8.81
N LEU A 57 -8.02 25.53 -7.61
CA LEU A 57 -7.61 24.91 -6.35
C LEU A 57 -8.79 24.19 -5.67
N VAL A 58 -9.99 24.81 -5.71
CA VAL A 58 -11.18 24.33 -4.98
C VAL A 58 -11.53 22.89 -5.34
N GLY A 59 -11.50 22.54 -6.62
CA GLY A 59 -11.83 21.17 -7.07
C GLY A 59 -10.91 20.11 -6.46
N TRP A 60 -9.61 20.35 -6.44
CA TRP A 60 -8.63 19.43 -5.87
C TRP A 60 -8.64 19.42 -4.34
N ALA A 61 -8.80 20.57 -3.69
CA ALA A 61 -8.94 20.66 -2.24
C ALA A 61 -10.18 19.92 -1.73
N THR A 62 -11.31 20.07 -2.43
CA THR A 62 -12.55 19.34 -2.15
C THR A 62 -12.36 17.83 -2.30
N LYS A 63 -11.72 17.38 -3.39
CA LYS A 63 -11.41 15.96 -3.59
C LYS A 63 -10.51 15.41 -2.47
N ALA A 64 -9.51 16.17 -2.05
CA ALA A 64 -8.58 15.77 -1.00
C ALA A 64 -9.28 15.66 0.36
N LEU A 65 -10.01 16.68 0.79
CA LEU A 65 -10.72 16.67 2.07
C LEU A 65 -11.76 15.55 2.12
N ASN A 66 -12.51 15.36 1.04
CA ASN A 66 -13.44 14.24 0.95
C ASN A 66 -12.74 12.88 0.97
N ALA A 67 -11.59 12.73 0.33
CA ALA A 67 -10.84 11.47 0.32
C ALA A 67 -10.29 11.10 1.70
N HIS A 68 -9.97 12.09 2.54
CA HIS A 68 -9.39 11.88 3.88
C HIS A 68 -10.33 11.14 4.85
N GLY A 69 -11.64 11.15 4.64
CA GLY A 69 -12.59 10.42 5.50
C GLY A 69 -12.92 11.06 6.86
N ALA A 70 -12.05 11.93 7.40
CA ALA A 70 -12.34 12.70 8.61
C ALA A 70 -13.12 13.98 8.31
N PHE A 71 -13.33 14.29 7.03
CA PHE A 71 -14.03 15.50 6.58
C PHE A 71 -15.16 15.13 5.63
N ASP A 72 -16.20 15.93 5.67
CA ASP A 72 -17.33 15.87 4.75
C ASP A 72 -17.54 17.28 4.17
N VAL A 73 -17.23 17.46 2.89
CA VAL A 73 -17.35 18.77 2.23
C VAL A 73 -18.79 19.00 1.83
N ARG A 74 -19.40 20.03 2.45
CA ARG A 74 -20.81 20.42 2.21
C ARG A 74 -20.93 21.93 2.03
N SER A 75 -21.77 22.34 1.11
CA SER A 75 -22.13 23.75 0.97
C SER A 75 -22.78 24.26 2.26
N GLY A 76 -22.40 25.47 2.68
CA GLY A 76 -22.98 26.09 3.87
C GLY A 76 -22.50 25.52 5.21
N ALA A 77 -21.49 24.65 5.23
CA ALA A 77 -20.91 24.16 6.49
C ALA A 77 -20.36 25.31 7.35
N PRO A 78 -20.44 25.18 8.70
CA PRO A 78 -20.06 26.26 9.62
C PRO A 78 -18.57 26.61 9.58
N LEU A 79 -17.69 25.65 9.25
CA LEU A 79 -16.28 25.89 9.00
C LEU A 79 -16.06 26.05 7.50
N LYS A 80 -15.57 27.24 7.11
CA LYS A 80 -15.20 27.53 5.72
C LYS A 80 -13.68 27.52 5.60
N ILE A 81 -13.17 26.78 4.62
CA ILE A 81 -11.75 26.66 4.31
C ILE A 81 -11.52 27.25 2.91
N ARG A 82 -10.78 28.35 2.86
CA ARG A 82 -10.46 29.06 1.62
C ARG A 82 -9.03 28.82 1.21
N PHE A 83 -8.82 28.44 -0.05
CA PHE A 83 -7.50 28.25 -0.68
C PHE A 83 -7.30 29.30 -1.76
N THR A 84 -6.21 30.09 -1.66
CA THR A 84 -5.88 31.13 -2.63
C THR A 84 -4.40 31.06 -3.01
N LYS A 85 -4.09 31.33 -4.27
CA LYS A 85 -2.69 31.41 -4.73
C LYS A 85 -2.02 32.62 -4.06
N ALA A 86 -0.90 32.38 -3.40
CA ALA A 86 -0.03 33.43 -2.84
C ALA A 86 1.23 33.62 -3.69
N GLY A 87 1.45 32.74 -4.67
CA GLY A 87 2.57 32.72 -5.63
C GLY A 87 2.59 31.43 -6.44
N THR A 88 3.56 31.25 -7.31
CA THR A 88 3.70 30.05 -8.15
C THR A 88 3.93 28.77 -7.34
N ASN A 89 4.58 28.89 -6.18
CA ASN A 89 4.94 27.79 -5.28
C ASN A 89 4.29 27.96 -3.89
N SER A 90 3.28 28.80 -3.76
CA SER A 90 2.68 29.16 -2.48
C SER A 90 1.16 29.20 -2.56
N VAL A 91 0.49 28.59 -1.60
CA VAL A 91 -0.96 28.63 -1.43
C VAL A 91 -1.28 29.09 -0.01
N ALA A 92 -2.06 30.15 0.11
CA ALA A 92 -2.62 30.58 1.40
C ALA A 92 -3.88 29.77 1.69
N VAL A 93 -4.05 29.36 2.94
CA VAL A 93 -5.24 28.71 3.45
C VAL A 93 -5.76 29.49 4.66
N THR A 94 -7.07 29.78 4.65
CA THR A 94 -7.71 30.53 5.74
C THR A 94 -8.99 29.83 6.19
N PHE A 95 -9.24 29.83 7.49
CA PHE A 95 -10.49 29.38 8.09
C PHE A 95 -11.35 30.61 8.44
N SER A 96 -12.65 30.45 8.26
CA SER A 96 -13.66 31.43 8.70
C SER A 96 -14.95 30.71 9.11
N GLY A 97 -15.83 31.46 9.80
CA GLY A 97 -17.08 30.91 10.34
C GLY A 97 -16.90 30.43 11.78
N SER A 98 -17.04 29.13 12.05
CA SER A 98 -16.92 28.57 13.41
C SER A 98 -15.52 28.64 14.01
N GLU A 99 -14.50 28.81 13.19
CA GLU A 99 -13.09 28.94 13.60
C GLU A 99 -12.39 29.97 12.72
N SER A 100 -11.32 30.59 13.26
CA SER A 100 -10.45 31.51 12.54
C SER A 100 -9.01 31.06 12.65
N TRP A 101 -8.36 30.85 11.50
CA TRP A 101 -6.96 30.45 11.39
C TRP A 101 -6.46 30.73 9.97
N SER A 102 -5.16 30.97 9.83
CA SER A 102 -4.56 31.13 8.52
C SER A 102 -3.11 30.63 8.49
N ALA A 103 -2.70 30.16 7.32
CA ALA A 103 -1.32 29.78 7.03
C ALA A 103 -1.03 29.98 5.54
N THR A 104 0.27 30.06 5.21
CA THR A 104 0.75 29.96 3.84
C THR A 104 1.65 28.73 3.73
N ALA A 105 1.33 27.85 2.81
CA ALA A 105 2.08 26.64 2.55
C ALA A 105 2.85 26.74 1.23
N ASN A 106 4.06 26.18 1.21
CA ASN A 106 4.94 26.17 0.06
C ASN A 106 5.13 24.73 -0.45
N GLY A 107 5.35 24.58 -1.74
CA GLY A 107 5.59 23.28 -2.37
C GLY A 107 6.07 23.41 -3.81
N PRO A 108 6.50 22.33 -4.45
CA PRO A 108 6.95 22.34 -5.83
C PRO A 108 5.76 22.60 -6.77
N GLY A 109 5.69 23.82 -7.32
CA GLY A 109 4.56 24.28 -8.14
C GLY A 109 3.27 24.49 -7.36
N THR A 110 2.25 24.97 -8.03
CA THR A 110 0.95 25.29 -7.42
C THR A 110 0.29 24.06 -6.77
N LEU A 111 0.36 22.87 -7.42
CA LEU A 111 -0.22 21.66 -6.87
C LEU A 111 0.53 21.15 -5.61
N GLY A 112 1.86 21.19 -5.61
CA GLY A 112 2.63 20.81 -4.42
C GLY A 112 2.36 21.76 -3.24
N ALA A 113 2.22 23.05 -3.50
CA ALA A 113 1.81 24.03 -2.50
C ALA A 113 0.38 23.79 -2.01
N LEU A 114 -0.54 23.41 -2.91
CA LEU A 114 -1.91 23.06 -2.52
C LEU A 114 -1.94 21.82 -1.60
N TRP A 115 -1.17 20.78 -1.90
CA TRP A 115 -1.12 19.58 -1.03
C TRP A 115 -0.60 19.95 0.38
N ALA A 116 0.41 20.80 0.46
CA ALA A 116 0.91 21.29 1.74
C ALA A 116 -0.12 22.16 2.47
N ALA A 117 -0.88 23.01 1.76
CA ALA A 117 -1.96 23.82 2.35
C ALA A 117 -3.14 22.95 2.82
N VAL A 118 -3.51 21.92 2.05
CA VAL A 118 -4.54 20.94 2.45
C VAL A 118 -4.09 20.18 3.70
N ASP A 119 -2.84 19.71 3.75
CA ASP A 119 -2.31 19.03 4.94
C ASP A 119 -2.30 19.96 6.17
N ALA A 120 -1.93 21.24 6.02
CA ALA A 120 -1.99 22.21 7.09
C ALA A 120 -3.44 22.42 7.59
N ALA A 121 -4.40 22.53 6.67
CA ALA A 121 -5.82 22.63 7.01
C ALA A 121 -6.34 21.37 7.73
N ILE A 122 -5.97 20.19 7.26
CA ILE A 122 -6.34 18.91 7.87
C ILE A 122 -5.80 18.80 9.29
N VAL A 123 -4.54 19.13 9.50
CA VAL A 123 -3.90 19.07 10.82
C VAL A 123 -4.56 20.06 11.78
N GLU A 124 -4.79 21.30 11.36
CA GLU A 124 -5.44 22.32 12.20
C GLU A 124 -6.89 21.94 12.51
N ALA A 125 -7.69 21.65 11.50
CA ALA A 125 -9.08 21.26 11.70
C ALA A 125 -9.23 19.94 12.46
N GLY A 126 -8.27 19.03 12.31
CA GLY A 126 -8.23 17.71 12.94
C GLY A 126 -7.40 17.63 14.23
N LYS A 127 -6.87 18.74 14.76
CA LYS A 127 -5.95 18.72 15.92
C LYS A 127 -6.50 18.01 17.14
N LYS A 128 -7.81 18.10 17.39
CA LYS A 128 -8.49 17.36 18.47
C LYS A 128 -8.35 15.84 18.34
N TYR A 129 -8.15 15.34 17.14
CA TYR A 129 -8.06 13.91 16.82
C TYR A 129 -6.64 13.47 16.45
N ALA A 130 -5.64 14.33 16.67
CA ALA A 130 -4.23 14.09 16.32
C ALA A 130 -4.03 13.61 14.86
N VAL A 131 -4.72 14.25 13.93
CA VAL A 131 -4.61 13.96 12.49
C VAL A 131 -3.25 14.41 11.99
N LYS A 132 -2.64 13.60 11.11
CA LYS A 132 -1.30 13.84 10.55
C LYS A 132 -1.38 14.25 9.08
N PRO A 133 -0.35 14.92 8.52
CA PRO A 133 -0.26 15.24 7.10
C PRO A 133 -0.30 13.99 6.24
N LEU A 134 -0.99 14.03 5.10
CA LEU A 134 -1.20 12.92 4.20
C LEU A 134 -0.75 13.23 2.76
N PHE A 135 -1.25 14.32 2.16
CA PHE A 135 -1.20 14.54 0.71
C PHE A 135 0.17 14.97 0.20
N ALA A 136 0.83 15.91 0.85
CA ALA A 136 2.18 16.36 0.48
C ALA A 136 3.25 15.32 0.82
N ARG A 137 2.96 14.41 1.77
CA ARG A 137 3.91 13.43 2.29
C ARG A 137 3.76 12.02 1.72
N THR A 138 2.81 11.81 0.80
CA THR A 138 2.59 10.50 0.17
C THR A 138 2.67 10.62 -1.34
N LYS A 139 3.62 9.92 -1.94
CA LYS A 139 3.65 9.65 -3.38
C LYS A 139 3.30 8.19 -3.64
N VAL A 140 2.79 7.91 -4.83
CA VAL A 140 2.33 6.59 -5.21
C VAL A 140 3.13 6.08 -6.39
N ALA A 141 3.67 4.87 -6.30
CA ALA A 141 4.06 4.06 -7.46
C ALA A 141 3.05 2.93 -7.61
N PHE A 142 2.73 2.53 -8.82
CA PHE A 142 1.73 1.49 -9.08
C PHE A 142 1.94 0.83 -10.44
N VAL A 143 1.40 -0.37 -10.57
CA VAL A 143 1.36 -1.11 -11.83
C VAL A 143 0.17 -0.65 -12.66
N ARG A 144 0.40 -0.34 -13.94
CA ARG A 144 -0.66 -0.07 -14.93
C ARG A 144 -0.56 -1.05 -16.09
N GLU A 145 -1.66 -1.73 -16.41
CA GLU A 145 -1.73 -2.61 -17.57
C GLU A 145 -1.72 -1.78 -18.87
N MET A 146 -0.88 -2.18 -19.81
CA MET A 146 -0.71 -1.53 -21.12
C MET A 146 -1.21 -2.43 -22.26
N GLY A 147 -1.82 -3.54 -21.95
CA GLY A 147 -2.35 -4.55 -22.87
C GLY A 147 -2.07 -5.97 -22.41
N ALA A 148 -2.35 -6.97 -23.23
CA ALA A 148 -2.15 -8.38 -22.87
C ALA A 148 -0.68 -8.67 -22.54
N ASN A 149 -0.42 -9.16 -21.32
CA ASN A 149 0.91 -9.50 -20.82
C ASN A 149 1.93 -8.35 -20.83
N ARG A 150 1.45 -7.10 -20.76
CA ARG A 150 2.29 -5.91 -20.67
C ARG A 150 1.77 -5.00 -19.60
N SER A 151 2.65 -4.61 -18.69
CA SER A 151 2.38 -3.63 -17.65
C SER A 151 3.62 -2.78 -17.41
N GLU A 152 3.42 -1.58 -16.90
CA GLU A 152 4.52 -0.65 -16.58
C GLU A 152 4.29 -0.03 -15.21
N ILE A 153 5.39 0.40 -14.57
CA ILE A 153 5.31 1.16 -13.32
C ILE A 153 5.07 2.64 -13.67
N PHE A 154 4.07 3.21 -13.03
CA PHE A 154 3.78 4.64 -13.04
C PHE A 154 3.94 5.23 -11.65
N MET A 155 4.19 6.53 -11.57
CA MET A 155 4.20 7.27 -10.31
C MET A 155 3.39 8.56 -10.41
N GLY A 156 2.95 9.07 -9.25
CA GLY A 156 2.27 10.35 -9.12
C GLY A 156 2.11 10.79 -7.67
N ASP A 157 1.52 11.96 -7.48
CA ASP A 157 1.03 12.38 -6.15
C ASP A 157 -0.18 11.54 -5.74
N LEU A 158 -0.54 11.56 -4.45
CA LEU A 158 -1.56 10.66 -3.89
C LEU A 158 -2.89 10.64 -4.66
N LEU A 159 -3.40 11.79 -5.09
CA LEU A 159 -4.67 11.89 -5.84
C LEU A 159 -4.51 11.69 -7.35
N LEU A 160 -3.32 11.38 -7.83
CA LEU A 160 -2.99 11.09 -9.24
C LEU A 160 -3.44 12.18 -10.23
N PRO A 161 -3.24 13.47 -9.96
CA PRO A 161 -3.60 14.54 -10.90
C PRO A 161 -2.77 14.48 -12.18
N LYS A 162 -1.55 13.96 -12.08
CA LYS A 162 -0.64 13.65 -13.17
C LYS A 162 0.12 12.39 -12.82
N ILE A 163 0.30 11.50 -13.81
CA ILE A 163 1.09 10.29 -13.68
C ILE A 163 2.26 10.31 -14.64
N THR A 164 3.39 9.73 -14.22
CA THR A 164 4.63 9.63 -15.01
C THR A 164 5.04 8.17 -15.11
N PRO A 165 5.31 7.63 -16.30
CA PRO A 165 5.86 6.29 -16.44
C PRO A 165 7.30 6.26 -15.90
N LEU A 166 7.63 5.23 -15.12
CA LEU A 166 8.99 4.94 -14.67
C LEU A 166 9.67 3.86 -15.53
N THR A 167 8.88 2.94 -16.08
CA THR A 167 9.36 1.85 -16.92
C THR A 167 8.72 1.90 -18.31
N GLY A 168 9.33 1.24 -19.28
CA GLY A 168 8.87 1.16 -20.67
C GLY A 168 9.43 -0.09 -21.35
N HIS A 169 9.36 -1.24 -20.63
CA HIS A 169 9.99 -2.49 -21.10
C HIS A 169 9.08 -3.33 -22.00
N GLY A 170 7.78 -3.03 -22.06
CA GLY A 170 6.81 -3.79 -22.82
C GLY A 170 6.62 -5.23 -22.32
N SER A 171 6.93 -5.49 -21.06
CA SER A 171 6.82 -6.78 -20.40
C SER A 171 5.96 -6.69 -19.14
N VAL A 172 5.79 -7.82 -18.42
CA VAL A 172 5.11 -7.81 -17.12
C VAL A 172 6.02 -7.19 -16.06
N VAL A 173 5.51 -6.22 -15.34
CA VAL A 173 6.10 -5.66 -14.12
C VAL A 173 5.15 -5.85 -12.95
N LEU A 174 5.69 -6.08 -11.75
CA LEU A 174 4.93 -6.40 -10.53
C LEU A 174 5.62 -5.80 -9.31
N SER A 175 4.86 -5.68 -8.21
CA SER A 175 5.35 -5.44 -6.84
C SER A 175 6.30 -4.24 -6.71
N PRO A 176 5.90 -3.03 -7.16
CA PRO A 176 6.71 -1.86 -6.96
C PRO A 176 6.90 -1.56 -5.47
N GLN A 177 8.13 -1.14 -5.10
CA GLN A 177 8.49 -0.75 -3.74
C GLN A 177 9.43 0.44 -3.80
N TRP A 178 9.16 1.51 -3.05
CA TRP A 178 10.02 2.68 -3.00
C TRP A 178 11.31 2.42 -2.22
N SER A 179 12.41 3.04 -2.67
CA SER A 179 13.53 3.29 -1.78
C SER A 179 13.14 4.33 -0.74
N PRO A 180 13.67 4.26 0.51
CA PRO A 180 13.28 5.19 1.58
C PRO A 180 13.57 6.66 1.29
N ASP A 181 14.56 6.94 0.42
CA ASP A 181 14.92 8.28 -0.04
C ASP A 181 14.04 8.81 -1.18
N GLY A 182 13.13 7.98 -1.70
CA GLY A 182 12.22 8.33 -2.79
C GLY A 182 12.87 8.50 -4.16
N ARG A 183 14.14 8.14 -4.31
CA ARG A 183 14.88 8.31 -5.57
C ARG A 183 14.74 7.16 -6.54
N SER A 184 14.29 6.01 -6.07
CA SER A 184 14.16 4.80 -6.88
C SER A 184 12.93 3.98 -6.50
N VAL A 185 12.48 3.15 -7.45
CA VAL A 185 11.47 2.12 -7.24
C VAL A 185 12.09 0.76 -7.58
N TYR A 186 11.99 -0.20 -6.66
CA TYR A 186 12.33 -1.60 -6.89
C TYR A 186 11.08 -2.32 -7.40
N TYR A 187 11.25 -3.26 -8.31
CA TYR A 187 10.13 -3.96 -8.93
C TYR A 187 10.56 -5.33 -9.46
N THR A 188 9.61 -6.23 -9.63
CA THR A 188 9.80 -7.52 -10.28
C THR A 188 9.43 -7.40 -11.76
N SER A 189 10.22 -8.00 -12.65
CA SER A 189 9.92 -8.02 -14.09
C SER A 189 10.51 -9.23 -14.78
N ARG A 190 9.93 -9.57 -15.94
CA ARG A 190 10.40 -10.66 -16.82
C ARG A 190 11.11 -10.17 -18.07
N HIS A 191 11.38 -8.87 -18.20
CA HIS A 191 11.82 -8.25 -19.46
C HIS A 191 13.20 -8.70 -19.94
N LYS A 192 14.07 -9.25 -19.07
CA LYS A 192 15.42 -9.70 -19.47
C LYS A 192 15.53 -11.20 -19.64
N SER A 193 15.18 -11.97 -18.64
CA SER A 193 15.40 -13.43 -18.60
C SER A 193 14.17 -14.25 -19.00
N GLY A 194 12.99 -13.62 -19.05
CA GLY A 194 11.71 -14.31 -19.13
C GLY A 194 11.24 -14.89 -17.79
N ALA A 195 12.13 -14.97 -16.78
CA ALA A 195 11.80 -15.31 -15.40
C ALA A 195 11.55 -14.05 -14.57
N ASN A 196 10.99 -14.21 -13.39
CA ASN A 196 10.85 -13.11 -12.45
C ASN A 196 12.22 -12.74 -11.88
N ASP A 197 12.66 -11.52 -12.13
CA ASP A 197 13.88 -10.91 -11.60
C ASP A 197 13.56 -9.58 -10.94
N VAL A 198 14.37 -9.16 -9.97
CA VAL A 198 14.21 -7.88 -9.28
C VAL A 198 15.11 -6.83 -9.92
N PHE A 199 14.53 -5.69 -10.22
CA PHE A 199 15.18 -4.52 -10.79
C PHE A 199 14.95 -3.29 -9.93
N ARG A 200 15.75 -2.26 -10.15
CA ARG A 200 15.58 -0.92 -9.61
C ARG A 200 15.52 0.07 -10.77
N VAL A 201 14.53 0.97 -10.76
CA VAL A 201 14.47 2.12 -11.67
C VAL A 201 14.60 3.41 -10.87
N ASN A 202 15.41 4.35 -11.36
CA ASN A 202 15.52 5.68 -10.76
C ASN A 202 14.35 6.56 -11.21
N VAL A 203 13.88 7.46 -10.36
CA VAL A 203 12.82 8.43 -10.69
C VAL A 203 13.18 9.31 -11.88
N GLY A 204 14.46 9.62 -12.05
CA GLY A 204 15.00 10.34 -13.22
C GLY A 204 15.29 9.48 -14.45
N GLY A 205 14.94 8.18 -14.43
CA GLY A 205 15.19 7.21 -15.48
C GLY A 205 16.41 6.31 -15.24
N GLY A 206 16.55 5.28 -16.05
CA GLY A 206 17.59 4.27 -15.93
C GLY A 206 17.21 3.13 -14.98
N SER A 207 17.22 1.91 -15.51
CA SER A 207 16.93 0.67 -14.77
C SER A 207 18.19 -0.18 -14.63
N SER A 208 18.37 -0.84 -13.49
CA SER A 208 19.46 -1.77 -13.20
C SER A 208 18.96 -3.04 -12.51
N PRO A 209 19.59 -4.21 -12.79
CA PRO A 209 19.27 -5.45 -12.08
C PRO A 209 19.70 -5.37 -10.61
N VAL A 210 18.94 -6.05 -9.75
CA VAL A 210 19.21 -6.16 -8.31
C VAL A 210 19.35 -7.64 -7.91
N ALA A 211 18.39 -8.49 -8.30
CA ALA A 211 18.46 -9.93 -8.07
C ALA A 211 18.02 -10.67 -9.34
N THR A 212 18.96 -11.40 -9.93
CA THR A 212 18.79 -12.19 -11.15
C THR A 212 19.39 -13.59 -10.96
N PHE A 213 19.16 -14.14 -9.77
CA PHE A 213 19.66 -15.49 -9.41
C PHE A 213 18.84 -16.57 -10.11
N LYS A 214 19.37 -17.79 -10.17
CA LYS A 214 18.64 -18.93 -10.69
C LYS A 214 17.32 -19.11 -9.92
N GLY A 215 16.23 -19.37 -10.65
CA GLY A 215 14.88 -19.54 -10.10
C GLY A 215 14.06 -18.24 -10.11
N THR A 216 13.10 -18.14 -9.20
CA THR A 216 12.24 -16.97 -9.08
C THR A 216 12.86 -15.95 -8.10
N ASN A 217 12.94 -14.70 -8.52
CA ASN A 217 13.43 -13.58 -7.73
C ASN A 217 12.31 -12.55 -7.63
N THR A 218 11.78 -12.30 -6.43
CA THR A 218 10.66 -11.38 -6.21
C THR A 218 10.83 -10.60 -4.90
N GLY A 219 9.92 -9.67 -4.65
CA GLY A 219 10.00 -8.80 -3.50
C GLY A 219 10.77 -7.52 -3.83
N GLY A 220 11.69 -7.13 -2.99
CA GLY A 220 12.47 -5.90 -3.18
C GLY A 220 12.14 -4.83 -2.15
N ALA A 221 11.73 -5.24 -0.94
CA ALA A 221 11.49 -4.34 0.17
C ALA A 221 12.84 -3.82 0.73
N VAL A 222 13.07 -2.52 0.62
CA VAL A 222 14.29 -1.87 1.12
C VAL A 222 14.13 -1.53 2.59
N SER A 223 15.20 -1.75 3.39
CA SER A 223 15.22 -1.40 4.81
C SER A 223 15.07 0.12 5.02
N PRO A 224 14.52 0.57 6.16
CA PRO A 224 14.28 2.00 6.40
C PRO A 224 15.53 2.90 6.33
N ASP A 225 16.71 2.33 6.58
CA ASP A 225 18.01 2.99 6.47
C ASP A 225 18.59 2.98 5.04
N GLY A 226 17.92 2.29 4.10
CA GLY A 226 18.34 2.20 2.70
C GLY A 226 19.51 1.25 2.42
N SER A 227 20.07 0.58 3.44
CA SER A 227 21.31 -0.21 3.33
C SER A 227 21.08 -1.66 2.86
N ARG A 228 19.91 -2.22 3.13
CA ARG A 228 19.58 -3.63 2.89
C ARG A 228 18.29 -3.79 2.08
N ILE A 229 18.12 -4.96 1.48
CA ILE A 229 16.90 -5.33 0.77
C ILE A 229 16.45 -6.73 1.23
N ALA A 230 15.17 -6.89 1.48
CA ALA A 230 14.54 -8.19 1.69
C ALA A 230 13.95 -8.72 0.38
N LEU A 231 14.23 -9.95 0.06
CA LEU A 231 13.91 -10.62 -1.21
C LEU A 231 13.26 -11.98 -0.92
N SER A 232 12.40 -12.41 -1.82
CA SER A 232 11.95 -13.82 -1.90
C SER A 232 12.66 -14.47 -3.07
N LEU A 233 13.55 -15.43 -2.78
CA LEU A 233 14.36 -16.12 -3.80
C LEU A 233 14.07 -17.62 -3.76
N SER A 234 14.01 -18.28 -4.94
CA SER A 234 13.79 -19.72 -5.02
C SER A 234 14.95 -20.47 -5.73
N PRO A 235 16.15 -20.50 -5.13
CA PRO A 235 17.27 -21.21 -5.76
C PRO A 235 17.06 -22.74 -5.78
N ASN A 236 16.29 -23.29 -4.86
CA ASN A 236 16.16 -24.73 -4.58
C ASN A 236 14.71 -25.26 -4.56
N ARG A 237 13.75 -24.68 -5.29
CA ARG A 237 12.33 -25.07 -5.45
C ARG A 237 11.32 -24.25 -4.64
N SER A 238 11.47 -24.06 -3.30
CA SER A 238 10.63 -23.15 -2.51
C SER A 238 11.16 -21.73 -2.59
N CYS A 239 10.28 -20.74 -2.39
CA CYS A 239 10.69 -19.36 -2.17
C CYS A 239 10.96 -19.16 -0.68
N ASP A 240 12.14 -18.67 -0.37
CA ASP A 240 12.60 -18.37 0.98
C ASP A 240 12.88 -16.87 1.14
N ILE A 241 12.92 -16.36 2.38
CA ILE A 241 13.22 -14.95 2.65
C ILE A 241 14.73 -14.76 2.82
N TYR A 242 15.27 -13.86 1.99
CA TYR A 242 16.68 -13.45 2.03
C TYR A 242 16.81 -11.98 2.39
N VAL A 243 17.91 -11.63 3.03
CA VAL A 243 18.38 -10.25 3.19
C VAL A 243 19.72 -10.11 2.47
N ALA A 244 19.82 -9.08 1.66
CA ALA A 244 21.01 -8.71 0.90
C ALA A 244 21.37 -7.24 1.14
N SER A 245 22.50 -6.75 0.60
CA SER A 245 22.72 -5.31 0.45
C SER A 245 21.65 -4.70 -0.47
N ALA A 246 21.41 -3.39 -0.41
CA ALA A 246 20.40 -2.73 -1.26
C ALA A 246 20.68 -2.86 -2.77
N SER A 247 21.93 -3.22 -3.15
CA SER A 247 22.29 -3.57 -4.54
C SER A 247 22.00 -5.03 -4.92
N GLY A 248 21.51 -5.85 -3.98
CA GLY A 248 21.28 -7.28 -4.18
C GLY A 248 22.48 -8.19 -3.90
N ALA A 249 23.64 -7.62 -3.55
CA ALA A 249 24.83 -8.40 -3.29
C ALA A 249 24.77 -9.13 -1.92
N ASN A 250 25.45 -10.29 -1.84
CA ASN A 250 25.60 -11.11 -0.64
C ASN A 250 24.26 -11.51 0.00
N PRO A 251 23.32 -12.13 -0.74
CA PRO A 251 22.06 -12.58 -0.19
C PRO A 251 22.28 -13.68 0.85
N ARG A 252 21.65 -13.54 2.01
CA ARG A 252 21.67 -14.52 3.09
C ARG A 252 20.24 -14.91 3.43
N ALA A 253 19.93 -16.21 3.43
CA ALA A 253 18.65 -16.71 3.89
C ALA A 253 18.46 -16.39 5.38
N ILE A 254 17.32 -15.82 5.73
CA ILE A 254 16.91 -15.56 7.12
C ILE A 254 15.71 -16.39 7.52
N VAL A 255 14.93 -16.86 6.55
CA VAL A 255 13.92 -17.91 6.69
C VAL A 255 14.12 -18.87 5.53
N ALA A 256 14.15 -20.16 5.81
CA ALA A 256 14.18 -21.24 4.84
C ALA A 256 13.42 -22.43 5.39
N SER A 257 12.36 -22.85 4.68
CA SER A 257 11.54 -23.99 5.08
C SER A 257 11.08 -24.77 3.84
N GLU A 258 10.24 -25.80 4.03
CA GLU A 258 9.59 -26.51 2.93
C GLU A 258 8.37 -25.76 2.37
N ASP A 259 7.87 -24.77 3.10
CA ASP A 259 6.75 -23.91 2.70
C ASP A 259 7.23 -22.79 1.75
N VAL A 260 6.31 -21.96 1.30
CA VAL A 260 6.58 -20.81 0.44
C VAL A 260 6.57 -19.54 1.29
N GLU A 261 7.70 -18.82 1.35
CA GLU A 261 7.84 -17.55 2.02
C GLU A 261 8.00 -16.42 1.00
N ILE A 262 7.07 -15.47 1.02
CA ILE A 262 7.00 -14.37 0.04
C ILE A 262 6.57 -13.05 0.66
N SER A 263 6.62 -11.98 -0.14
CA SER A 263 6.13 -10.64 0.21
C SER A 263 6.74 -10.09 1.50
N PRO A 264 8.08 -10.02 1.63
CA PRO A 264 8.71 -9.46 2.81
C PRO A 264 8.42 -7.97 2.95
N CYS A 265 8.25 -7.50 4.19
CA CYS A 265 8.06 -6.10 4.57
C CYS A 265 8.85 -5.77 5.83
N TRP A 266 9.64 -4.70 5.80
CA TRP A 266 10.44 -4.27 6.96
C TRP A 266 9.59 -3.58 8.02
N SER A 267 9.94 -3.81 9.30
CA SER A 267 9.49 -2.94 10.39
C SER A 267 10.11 -1.54 10.25
N PRO A 268 9.43 -0.47 10.72
CA PRO A 268 9.93 0.89 10.61
C PRO A 268 11.27 1.17 11.30
N ASP A 269 11.63 0.34 12.29
CA ASP A 269 12.92 0.38 13.00
C ASP A 269 14.03 -0.46 12.32
N GLY A 270 13.69 -1.19 11.23
CA GLY A 270 14.65 -2.02 10.48
C GLY A 270 15.16 -3.26 11.23
N THR A 271 14.53 -3.64 12.34
CA THR A 271 14.97 -4.78 13.16
C THR A 271 14.28 -6.09 12.83
N ARG A 272 13.07 -6.03 12.23
CA ARG A 272 12.22 -7.19 11.94
C ARG A 272 11.71 -7.16 10.49
N ILE A 273 11.33 -8.33 10.01
CA ILE A 273 10.67 -8.52 8.72
C ILE A 273 9.36 -9.27 8.96
N ALA A 274 8.26 -8.74 8.43
CA ALA A 274 7.01 -9.45 8.26
C ALA A 274 6.98 -10.08 6.86
N TYR A 275 6.43 -11.28 6.74
CA TYR A 275 6.33 -11.98 5.46
C TYR A 275 5.11 -12.89 5.42
N THR A 276 4.68 -13.27 4.23
CA THR A 276 3.66 -14.29 4.01
C THR A 276 4.34 -15.66 3.99
N GLY A 277 3.87 -16.60 4.81
CA GLY A 277 4.42 -17.96 4.86
C GLY A 277 3.43 -18.97 5.41
N GLY A 278 3.88 -20.22 5.54
CA GLY A 278 3.12 -21.33 6.10
C GLY A 278 2.54 -22.28 5.05
N PRO A 279 1.87 -23.37 5.50
CA PRO A 279 1.44 -24.45 4.64
C PRO A 279 0.60 -24.00 3.44
N SER A 280 0.80 -24.66 2.30
CA SER A 280 0.02 -24.41 1.08
C SER A 280 -1.49 -24.45 1.37
N GLY A 281 -2.21 -23.42 0.89
CA GLY A 281 -3.65 -23.27 1.09
C GLY A 281 -4.07 -22.59 2.41
N LYS A 282 -3.13 -22.34 3.33
CA LYS A 282 -3.39 -21.60 4.60
C LYS A 282 -2.27 -20.63 4.96
N PRO A 283 -1.85 -19.74 4.04
CA PRO A 283 -0.81 -18.78 4.35
C PRO A 283 -1.23 -17.85 5.49
N GLY A 284 -0.25 -17.37 6.21
CA GLY A 284 -0.40 -16.41 7.28
C GLY A 284 0.74 -15.41 7.30
N ILE A 285 0.63 -14.41 8.17
CA ILE A 285 1.70 -13.44 8.38
C ILE A 285 2.63 -13.95 9.48
N PHE A 286 3.91 -13.93 9.20
CA PHE A 286 4.98 -14.30 10.13
C PHE A 286 5.94 -13.15 10.34
N LEU A 287 6.59 -13.12 11.48
CA LEU A 287 7.66 -12.19 11.85
C LEU A 287 8.95 -12.95 12.09
N VAL A 288 10.06 -12.35 11.65
CA VAL A 288 11.41 -12.82 11.92
C VAL A 288 12.33 -11.63 12.21
N SER A 289 13.40 -11.82 12.97
CA SER A 289 14.47 -10.81 13.07
C SER A 289 15.12 -10.59 11.71
N ALA A 290 15.50 -9.36 11.40
CA ALA A 290 16.25 -9.03 10.18
C ALA A 290 17.63 -9.77 10.09
N THR A 291 18.08 -10.35 11.21
CA THR A 291 19.27 -11.20 11.28
C THR A 291 18.96 -12.70 11.22
N GLY A 292 17.68 -13.09 11.04
CA GLY A 292 17.23 -14.47 11.07
C GLY A 292 16.95 -14.97 12.48
N GLY A 293 16.63 -16.24 12.63
CA GLY A 293 16.30 -16.91 13.89
C GLY A 293 14.85 -17.40 13.95
N ALA A 294 14.30 -17.51 15.15
CA ALA A 294 12.95 -18.04 15.35
C ALA A 294 11.87 -17.15 14.71
N THR A 295 10.93 -17.78 14.05
CA THR A 295 9.78 -17.12 13.43
C THR A 295 8.57 -17.11 14.37
N ARG A 296 7.74 -16.06 14.30
CA ARG A 296 6.50 -15.95 15.08
C ARG A 296 5.32 -15.67 14.15
N ARG A 297 4.30 -16.52 14.18
CA ARG A 297 3.05 -16.26 13.45
C ARG A 297 2.26 -15.12 14.10
N VAL A 298 1.77 -14.20 13.28
CA VAL A 298 0.81 -13.16 13.69
C VAL A 298 -0.60 -13.75 13.65
N SER A 299 -1.38 -13.51 14.69
CA SER A 299 -2.78 -13.96 14.72
C SER A 299 -3.62 -13.10 13.76
N THR A 300 -4.09 -13.69 12.66
CA THR A 300 -4.88 -13.02 11.61
C THR A 300 -6.26 -13.62 11.41
N GLY A 301 -6.63 -14.63 12.19
CA GLY A 301 -7.94 -15.29 12.14
C GLY A 301 -8.17 -16.22 10.93
N GLY A 302 -7.29 -16.26 9.94
CA GLY A 302 -7.48 -17.06 8.73
C GLY A 302 -6.37 -16.86 7.69
N TYR A 303 -6.71 -17.01 6.43
CA TYR A 303 -5.82 -16.74 5.30
C TYR A 303 -5.36 -15.27 5.29
N ALA A 304 -4.06 -15.03 5.29
CA ALA A 304 -3.46 -13.70 5.28
C ALA A 304 -2.21 -13.66 4.41
N SER A 305 -2.08 -12.60 3.61
CA SER A 305 -0.94 -12.39 2.70
C SER A 305 -0.62 -10.91 2.56
N GLU A 306 0.51 -10.60 1.90
CA GLU A 306 0.89 -9.24 1.52
C GLU A 306 0.94 -8.28 2.72
N PRO A 307 1.78 -8.55 3.73
CA PRO A 307 1.89 -7.68 4.89
C PRO A 307 2.45 -6.31 4.53
N ALA A 308 1.89 -5.27 5.14
CA ALA A 308 2.42 -3.90 5.10
C ALA A 308 2.54 -3.37 6.53
N TRP A 309 3.74 -2.99 6.94
CA TRP A 309 3.98 -2.47 8.28
C TRP A 309 3.64 -0.99 8.38
N ASN A 310 2.92 -0.59 9.42
CA ASN A 310 2.54 0.81 9.62
C ASN A 310 3.77 1.67 9.93
N PRO A 311 4.06 2.73 9.15
CA PRO A 311 5.27 3.54 9.32
C PRO A 311 5.24 4.43 10.57
N VAL A 312 4.09 4.59 11.20
CA VAL A 312 3.84 5.45 12.36
C VAL A 312 3.58 4.63 13.62
N ASN A 313 2.75 3.60 13.51
CA ASN A 313 2.47 2.69 14.61
C ASN A 313 3.16 1.35 14.37
N THR A 314 4.30 1.16 15.02
CA THR A 314 5.14 -0.04 14.86
C THR A 314 4.49 -1.34 15.37
N ASN A 315 3.34 -1.26 16.02
CA ASN A 315 2.55 -2.41 16.45
C ASN A 315 1.47 -2.81 15.44
N GLN A 316 1.33 -2.12 14.31
CA GLN A 316 0.29 -2.42 13.34
C GLN A 316 0.86 -2.95 12.02
N ILE A 317 0.25 -4.03 11.53
CA ILE A 317 0.52 -4.60 10.20
C ILE A 317 -0.81 -4.77 9.48
N ALA A 318 -0.96 -4.10 8.32
CA ALA A 318 -2.06 -4.36 7.40
C ALA A 318 -1.73 -5.60 6.55
N TYR A 319 -2.74 -6.33 6.12
CA TYR A 319 -2.59 -7.53 5.30
C TYR A 319 -3.84 -7.79 4.45
N THR A 320 -3.68 -8.48 3.34
CA THR A 320 -4.78 -8.97 2.51
C THR A 320 -5.41 -10.21 3.16
N ARG A 321 -6.73 -10.22 3.30
CA ARG A 321 -7.52 -11.35 3.79
C ARG A 321 -8.06 -12.16 2.61
N GLY A 322 -7.73 -13.45 2.55
CA GLY A 322 -8.23 -14.33 1.49
C GLY A 322 -9.63 -14.90 1.74
N ASP A 323 -10.07 -14.93 2.99
CA ASP A 323 -11.36 -15.51 3.41
C ASP A 323 -12.56 -14.59 3.12
N CYS A 324 -12.37 -13.30 3.11
CA CYS A 324 -13.42 -12.30 2.93
C CYS A 324 -13.07 -11.18 1.92
N ALA A 325 -12.04 -11.41 1.09
CA ALA A 325 -11.61 -10.46 0.05
C ALA A 325 -11.47 -9.01 0.56
N GLY A 326 -10.78 -8.81 1.67
CA GLY A 326 -10.65 -7.52 2.33
C GLY A 326 -9.28 -7.28 2.96
N ILE A 327 -9.16 -6.16 3.67
CA ILE A 327 -7.96 -5.81 4.42
C ILE A 327 -8.18 -6.09 5.91
N GLY A 328 -7.20 -6.75 6.54
CA GLY A 328 -7.07 -6.84 7.98
C GLY A 328 -5.96 -5.93 8.49
N VAL A 329 -6.08 -5.49 9.74
CA VAL A 329 -5.00 -4.84 10.48
C VAL A 329 -4.74 -5.63 11.76
N ALA A 330 -3.56 -6.21 11.86
CA ALA A 330 -3.13 -6.90 13.07
C ALA A 330 -2.47 -5.90 14.01
N ASP A 331 -2.87 -5.92 15.28
CA ASP A 331 -2.16 -5.27 16.36
C ASP A 331 -1.25 -6.30 17.04
N LEU A 332 0.06 -6.03 17.10
CA LEU A 332 1.05 -6.95 17.65
C LEU A 332 1.02 -7.00 19.19
N SER A 333 0.36 -6.05 19.84
CA SER A 333 0.18 -5.95 21.30
C SER A 333 -1.22 -6.36 21.77
N GLY A 334 -2.15 -6.62 20.84
CA GLY A 334 -3.55 -6.89 21.14
C GLY A 334 -4.27 -7.73 20.08
N PRO A 335 -5.61 -7.75 20.13
CA PRO A 335 -6.41 -8.46 19.14
C PRO A 335 -6.32 -7.79 17.76
N SER A 336 -6.32 -8.59 16.70
CA SER A 336 -6.37 -8.10 15.33
C SER A 336 -7.69 -7.40 15.03
N LEU A 337 -7.61 -6.27 14.35
CA LEU A 337 -8.78 -5.51 13.91
C LEU A 337 -9.13 -5.92 12.48
N SER A 338 -10.42 -6.06 12.20
CA SER A 338 -10.94 -6.13 10.83
C SER A 338 -11.34 -4.72 10.40
N VAL A 339 -10.83 -4.23 9.27
CA VAL A 339 -11.26 -2.94 8.73
C VAL A 339 -12.58 -3.16 7.98
N PRO A 340 -13.71 -2.62 8.48
CA PRO A 340 -14.98 -2.83 7.83
C PRO A 340 -15.04 -2.11 6.48
N PHE A 341 -15.45 -2.88 5.47
CA PHE A 341 -15.77 -2.39 4.15
C PHE A 341 -17.16 -1.90 4.11
N ASP A 342 -17.75 -0.96 4.02
CA ASP A 342 -19.13 -0.53 3.94
C ASP A 342 -19.97 -0.73 5.22
N PRO A 343 -20.18 0.35 5.98
CA PRO A 343 -21.05 0.39 7.14
C PRO A 343 -22.56 0.21 6.80
N LYS A 344 -22.95 0.21 5.50
CA LYS A 344 -24.35 0.01 5.09
C LYS A 344 -24.70 -1.43 4.74
N GLY A 345 -23.78 -2.39 4.94
CA GLY A 345 -24.06 -3.81 4.74
C GLY A 345 -24.40 -4.22 3.30
N THR A 346 -24.03 -3.41 2.32
CA THR A 346 -24.13 -3.83 0.92
C THR A 346 -23.10 -4.94 0.69
N PRO A 347 -23.51 -6.09 0.13
CA PRO A 347 -22.56 -7.17 -0.16
C PRO A 347 -21.58 -6.67 -1.22
N ILE A 348 -20.37 -6.29 -0.76
CA ILE A 348 -19.34 -5.80 -1.66
C ILE A 348 -18.85 -6.97 -2.50
N ARG A 349 -19.17 -6.94 -3.79
CA ARG A 349 -18.61 -7.84 -4.81
C ARG A 349 -17.23 -7.37 -5.28
N VAL A 350 -16.46 -6.74 -4.38
CA VAL A 350 -15.19 -6.10 -4.71
C VAL A 350 -14.11 -6.75 -3.88
N GLU A 351 -13.08 -7.24 -4.55
CA GLU A 351 -11.87 -7.75 -3.90
C GLU A 351 -10.92 -6.59 -3.59
N VAL A 352 -10.30 -6.61 -2.41
CA VAL A 352 -9.34 -5.60 -1.99
C VAL A 352 -8.08 -6.28 -1.50
N SER A 353 -6.94 -5.83 -2.02
CA SER A 353 -5.63 -6.46 -1.82
C SER A 353 -4.50 -5.43 -1.86
N ASN A 354 -3.27 -5.90 -1.69
CA ASN A 354 -2.05 -5.13 -1.79
C ASN A 354 -2.06 -3.84 -0.93
N PRO A 355 -2.25 -3.94 0.39
CA PRO A 355 -2.24 -2.76 1.24
C PRO A 355 -0.85 -2.11 1.28
N SER A 356 -0.81 -0.77 1.25
CA SER A 356 0.40 0.02 1.47
C SER A 356 0.06 1.25 2.29
N TRP A 357 0.68 1.40 3.48
CA TRP A 357 0.40 2.49 4.38
C TRP A 357 0.87 3.83 3.85
N CYS A 358 0.03 4.84 3.96
CA CYS A 358 0.38 6.24 3.71
C CYS A 358 1.17 6.84 4.89
N ALA A 359 1.72 8.04 4.68
CA ALA A 359 2.59 8.73 5.61
C ALA A 359 1.95 9.03 6.97
N ASP A 360 0.63 9.18 7.03
CA ASP A 360 -0.12 9.50 8.24
C ASP A 360 -0.35 8.30 9.17
N GLY A 361 -0.09 7.06 8.68
CA GLY A 361 -0.32 5.81 9.43
C GLY A 361 -1.79 5.50 9.71
N ARG A 362 -2.70 6.19 9.05
CA ARG A 362 -4.16 6.00 9.12
C ARG A 362 -4.72 5.45 7.81
N HIS A 363 -4.23 5.94 6.67
CA HIS A 363 -4.73 5.57 5.37
C HIS A 363 -3.88 4.47 4.73
N LEU A 364 -4.54 3.62 3.96
CA LEU A 364 -3.94 2.60 3.11
C LEU A 364 -4.25 2.89 1.64
N LEU A 365 -3.24 2.79 0.80
CA LEU A 365 -3.45 2.53 -0.61
C LEU A 365 -3.74 1.04 -0.80
N VAL A 366 -4.72 0.73 -1.64
CA VAL A 366 -5.13 -0.65 -1.91
C VAL A 366 -5.47 -0.84 -3.39
N THR A 367 -5.35 -2.06 -3.85
CA THR A 367 -5.94 -2.49 -5.13
C THR A 367 -7.38 -2.88 -4.89
N VAL A 368 -8.30 -2.38 -5.72
CA VAL A 368 -9.72 -2.72 -5.71
C VAL A 368 -10.07 -3.36 -7.05
N GLY A 369 -10.63 -4.56 -7.04
CA GLY A 369 -11.07 -5.28 -8.23
C GLY A 369 -12.49 -5.80 -8.09
N ALA A 370 -13.21 -5.95 -9.20
CA ALA A 370 -14.48 -6.68 -9.20
C ALA A 370 -14.20 -8.19 -9.39
N LYS A 371 -14.94 -9.06 -8.69
CA LYS A 371 -14.91 -10.53 -8.92
C LYS A 371 -15.11 -10.92 -10.39
N THR A 372 -15.67 -10.04 -11.20
CA THR A 372 -15.97 -10.22 -12.63
C THR A 372 -14.89 -9.69 -13.58
N LYS A 373 -13.67 -9.39 -13.13
CA LYS A 373 -12.48 -9.06 -13.97
C LYS A 373 -12.55 -7.78 -14.83
N ARG A 374 -13.39 -6.81 -14.55
CA ARG A 374 -13.34 -5.52 -15.27
C ARG A 374 -12.85 -4.43 -14.34
N GLY A 375 -11.60 -4.01 -14.58
CA GLY A 375 -11.08 -2.75 -14.08
C GLY A 375 -10.53 -2.78 -12.65
N MET A 376 -9.32 -3.29 -12.44
CA MET A 376 -8.59 -3.02 -11.18
C MET A 376 -8.31 -1.52 -11.04
N LYS A 377 -8.48 -1.00 -9.83
CA LYS A 377 -8.29 0.41 -9.49
C LYS A 377 -7.42 0.55 -8.24
N ILE A 378 -6.70 1.65 -8.17
CA ILE A 378 -6.09 2.10 -6.92
C ILE A 378 -7.12 2.89 -6.14
N ALA A 379 -7.24 2.59 -4.85
CA ALA A 379 -8.10 3.33 -3.94
C ALA A 379 -7.37 3.69 -2.65
N LEU A 380 -7.85 4.74 -2.00
CA LEU A 380 -7.47 5.16 -0.66
C LEU A 380 -8.51 4.64 0.32
N LEU A 381 -8.06 3.88 1.31
CA LEU A 381 -8.88 3.34 2.40
C LEU A 381 -8.53 4.05 3.70
N ASP A 382 -9.48 4.73 4.31
CA ASP A 382 -9.37 5.22 5.68
C ASP A 382 -9.66 4.09 6.67
N THR A 383 -8.67 3.66 7.42
CA THR A 383 -8.82 2.53 8.36
C THR A 383 -9.70 2.83 9.56
N ARG A 384 -9.98 4.10 9.86
CA ARG A 384 -10.87 4.50 10.97
C ARG A 384 -12.33 4.54 10.55
N SER A 385 -12.64 5.18 9.42
CA SER A 385 -14.03 5.32 8.94
C SER A 385 -14.48 4.21 8.00
N GLY A 386 -13.56 3.38 7.51
CA GLY A 386 -13.83 2.39 6.45
C GLY A 386 -14.11 3.03 5.08
N LYS A 387 -13.93 4.34 4.93
CA LYS A 387 -14.17 5.04 3.67
C LYS A 387 -13.18 4.61 2.62
N LEU A 388 -13.69 4.16 1.48
CA LEU A 388 -12.92 3.79 0.30
C LEU A 388 -13.14 4.82 -0.81
N THR A 389 -12.05 5.42 -1.29
CA THR A 389 -12.09 6.45 -2.35
C THR A 389 -11.22 6.00 -3.51
N THR A 390 -11.82 5.78 -4.68
CA THR A 390 -11.08 5.43 -5.90
C THR A 390 -10.23 6.60 -6.38
N LEU A 391 -8.95 6.34 -6.66
CA LEU A 391 -7.99 7.34 -7.11
C LEU A 391 -7.71 7.29 -8.61
N SER A 392 -7.66 6.09 -9.20
CA SER A 392 -7.22 5.85 -10.58
C SER A 392 -8.36 5.80 -11.61
N GLU A 393 -9.43 6.58 -11.38
CA GLU A 393 -10.52 6.68 -12.39
C GLU A 393 -9.98 7.18 -13.73
N GLY A 394 -10.43 6.55 -14.81
CA GLY A 394 -9.99 6.90 -16.17
C GLY A 394 -8.59 6.41 -16.58
N LEU A 395 -7.80 5.83 -15.66
CA LEU A 395 -6.44 5.37 -15.96
C LEU A 395 -6.34 3.93 -16.53
N GLY A 396 -7.49 3.23 -16.68
CA GLY A 396 -7.50 1.81 -17.05
C GLY A 396 -7.25 0.90 -15.83
N ASN A 397 -6.68 -0.29 -16.07
CA ASN A 397 -6.38 -1.24 -15.00
C ASN A 397 -5.11 -0.84 -14.26
N CYS A 398 -5.24 -0.55 -12.96
CA CYS A 398 -4.15 -0.18 -12.08
C CYS A 398 -4.19 -1.04 -10.82
N SER A 399 -3.01 -1.51 -10.37
CA SER A 399 -2.88 -2.43 -9.22
C SER A 399 -1.57 -2.22 -8.45
N GLU A 400 -1.44 -2.93 -7.35
CA GLU A 400 -0.21 -3.04 -6.55
C GLU A 400 0.38 -1.67 -6.19
N PRO A 401 -0.37 -0.80 -5.50
CA PRO A 401 0.13 0.51 -5.13
C PRO A 401 1.19 0.41 -4.04
N ALA A 402 2.24 1.21 -4.18
CA ALA A 402 3.26 1.41 -3.16
C ALA A 402 3.29 2.89 -2.76
N ALA A 403 3.09 3.16 -1.50
CA ALA A 403 3.22 4.50 -0.95
C ALA A 403 4.68 4.81 -0.60
N LEU A 404 5.19 5.93 -1.08
CA LEU A 404 6.40 6.54 -0.54
C LEU A 404 6.00 7.40 0.65
N VAL A 405 6.57 7.10 1.80
CA VAL A 405 6.45 7.92 3.00
C VAL A 405 7.60 8.92 3.05
N VAL A 406 7.33 10.15 2.63
CA VAL A 406 8.32 11.25 2.71
C VAL A 406 8.46 11.68 4.17
N ARG A 407 9.66 11.49 4.73
CA ARG A 407 10.00 11.83 6.12
C ARG A 407 10.43 13.28 6.28
#